data_2b3ebfffa16dd335f7d31e20d1a887b1
#
_entry.id   2b3ebfffa16dd335f7d31e20d1a887b1
#
_cell.length_a   1.000
_cell.length_b   1.000
_cell.length_c   1.000
_cell.angle_alpha   90.00
_cell.angle_beta   90.00
_cell.angle_gamma   90.00
#
_symmetry.space_group_name_H-M   'P 1'
#
loop_
_entity.id
_entity.type
_entity.pdbx_description
1 polymer ?
#
loop_
_entity_poly.entity_id
_entity_poly.type
_entity_poly.pdbx_seq_one_letter_code
_entity_poly.pdbx_strand_id
1 'polypeptide(L)'
;SIINDRNSILEQAYAFNGRNLPEHEIKIILNRYLFPASEWDKSCRKLSGGEKMRLAFCCLMISNNMPDMFILDEPTNNLDIESIEIITATIRDYTGTVIAISHDKEFLKEINCKSWVKLER
;
A
#
# COMPACT_ATOMS: atom_id res chain seq x y z
N SER A 1 -5.39 12.42 -1.80
CA SER A 1 -4.34 11.40 -1.72
C SER A 1 -3.73 11.35 -0.33
N ILE A 2 -3.40 10.15 0.13
CA ILE A 2 -2.71 9.93 1.40
C ILE A 2 -1.28 10.49 1.34
N ILE A 3 -0.66 10.42 0.18
CA ILE A 3 0.76 10.75 0.01
C ILE A 3 0.94 12.24 -0.24
N ASN A 4 1.77 12.87 0.59
CA ASN A 4 2.14 14.27 0.42
C ASN A 4 3.45 14.34 -0.39
N ASP A 5 3.38 14.88 -1.59
CA ASP A 5 4.52 14.96 -2.50
C ASP A 5 5.69 15.78 -1.95
N ARG A 6 5.44 16.62 -0.95
CA ARG A 6 6.50 17.44 -0.31
C ARG A 6 7.35 16.67 0.67
N ASN A 7 6.86 15.51 1.13
CA ASN A 7 7.59 14.70 2.10
C ASN A 7 8.59 13.80 1.38
N SER A 8 9.66 13.45 2.09
CA SER A 8 10.46 12.28 1.72
C SER A 8 9.67 11.02 2.09
N ILE A 9 10.12 9.87 1.61
CA ILE A 9 9.49 8.59 1.94
C ILE A 9 9.48 8.38 3.46
N LEU A 10 10.60 8.65 4.13
CA LEU A 10 10.69 8.49 5.57
C LEU A 10 9.78 9.46 6.32
N GLU A 11 9.76 10.73 5.91
CA GLU A 11 8.88 11.72 6.51
C GLU A 11 7.40 11.34 6.36
N GLN A 12 7.05 10.81 5.19
CA GLN A 12 5.70 10.35 4.93
C GLN A 12 5.31 9.21 5.88
N ALA A 13 6.23 8.28 6.11
CA ALA A 13 6.01 7.17 7.05
C ALA A 13 5.81 7.69 8.48
N TYR A 14 6.67 8.61 8.92
CA TYR A 14 6.55 9.19 10.26
C TYR A 14 5.25 9.97 10.44
N ALA A 15 4.75 10.61 9.40
CA ALA A 15 3.49 11.35 9.47
C ALA A 15 2.30 10.45 9.84
N PHE A 16 2.40 9.16 9.57
CA PHE A 16 1.35 8.18 9.90
C PHE A 16 1.58 7.45 11.21
N ASN A 17 2.63 7.81 11.95
CA ASN A 17 2.98 7.12 13.19
C ASN A 17 2.26 7.71 14.41
N GLY A 18 0.93 7.77 14.36
CA GLY A 18 0.13 8.30 15.48
C GLY A 18 0.16 7.42 16.73
N ARG A 19 0.51 6.14 16.58
CA ARG A 19 0.61 5.21 17.72
C ARG A 19 2.00 5.08 18.32
N ASN A 20 2.90 5.98 17.92
CA ASN A 20 4.26 6.06 18.48
C ASN A 20 5.07 4.76 18.42
N LEU A 21 5.07 4.12 17.27
CA LEU A 21 5.98 3.00 17.04
C LEU A 21 7.43 3.49 17.16
N PRO A 22 8.33 2.68 17.74
CA PRO A 22 9.75 3.01 17.73
C PRO A 22 10.28 3.17 16.30
N GLU A 23 11.29 4.02 16.15
CA GLU A 23 11.88 4.28 14.84
C GLU A 23 12.29 3.01 14.10
N HIS A 24 12.89 2.05 14.81
CA HIS A 24 13.33 0.82 14.17
C HIS A 24 12.17 -0.02 13.61
N GLU A 25 11.00 0.06 14.22
CA GLU A 25 9.82 -0.64 13.70
C GLU A 25 9.28 0.02 12.42
N ILE A 26 9.30 1.34 12.37
CA ILE A 26 8.94 2.07 11.14
C ILE A 26 9.85 1.64 9.99
N LYS A 27 11.14 1.56 10.27
CA LYS A 27 12.14 1.16 9.26
C LYS A 27 11.95 -0.29 8.81
N ILE A 28 11.60 -1.17 9.72
CA ILE A 28 11.30 -2.56 9.38
C ILE A 28 10.09 -2.63 8.44
N ILE A 29 9.03 -1.87 8.74
CA ILE A 29 7.83 -1.85 7.90
C ILE A 29 8.15 -1.29 6.52
N LEU A 30 8.93 -0.20 6.44
CA LEU A 30 9.37 0.35 5.16
C LEU A 30 10.12 -0.67 4.31
N ASN A 31 11.04 -1.41 4.92
CA ASN A 31 11.77 -2.46 4.23
C ASN A 31 10.85 -3.58 3.74
N ARG A 32 9.85 -3.94 4.55
CA ARG A 32 8.88 -4.97 4.18
C ARG A 32 8.07 -4.54 2.95
N TYR A 33 7.82 -3.24 2.81
CA TYR A 33 7.10 -2.69 1.66
C TYR A 33 8.03 -2.26 0.54
N LEU A 34 9.27 -2.76 0.53
CA LEU A 34 10.28 -2.58 -0.52
C LEU A 34 10.77 -1.14 -0.65
N PHE A 35 10.85 -0.43 0.47
CA PHE A 35 11.50 0.87 0.55
C PHE A 35 12.78 0.73 1.38
N PRO A 36 13.91 0.39 0.76
CA PRO A 36 15.17 0.26 1.48
C PRO A 36 15.72 1.61 1.91
N ALA A 37 16.66 1.60 2.85
CA ALA A 37 17.22 2.81 3.43
C ALA A 37 17.78 3.77 2.36
N SER A 38 18.29 3.26 1.26
CA SER A 38 18.83 4.07 0.18
C SER A 38 17.78 4.97 -0.47
N GLU A 39 16.50 4.70 -0.28
CA GLU A 39 15.41 5.46 -0.88
C GLU A 39 14.70 6.40 0.09
N TRP A 40 14.96 6.29 1.38
CA TRP A 40 14.16 7.01 2.39
C TRP A 40 14.20 8.52 2.28
N ASP A 41 15.28 9.09 1.75
CA ASP A 41 15.41 10.55 1.55
C ASP A 41 14.83 11.03 0.24
N LYS A 42 14.37 10.10 -0.60
CA LYS A 42 13.78 10.43 -1.89
C LYS A 42 12.43 11.11 -1.70
N SER A 43 12.18 12.16 -2.48
CA SER A 43 10.89 12.86 -2.44
C SER A 43 9.79 11.96 -2.98
N CYS A 44 8.63 11.95 -2.31
CA CYS A 44 7.47 11.21 -2.76
C CYS A 44 7.00 11.65 -4.15
N ARG A 45 7.29 12.88 -4.54
CA ARG A 45 6.97 13.39 -5.88
C ARG A 45 7.59 12.54 -6.98
N LYS A 46 8.75 11.95 -6.72
CA LYS A 46 9.47 11.16 -7.71
C LYS A 46 8.98 9.73 -7.86
N LEU A 47 8.05 9.32 -7.02
CA LEU A 47 7.53 7.96 -7.06
C LEU A 47 6.54 7.79 -8.21
N SER A 48 6.55 6.61 -8.84
CA SER A 48 5.53 6.23 -9.80
C SER A 48 4.19 6.04 -9.11
N GLY A 49 3.11 5.96 -9.88
CA GLY A 49 1.78 5.68 -9.31
C GLY A 49 1.74 4.39 -8.50
N GLY A 50 2.39 3.33 -9.01
CA GLY A 50 2.45 2.05 -8.31
C GLY A 50 3.27 2.13 -7.03
N GLU A 51 4.40 2.85 -7.06
CA GLU A 51 5.21 3.07 -5.87
C GLU A 51 4.45 3.88 -4.81
N LYS A 52 3.70 4.89 -5.23
CA LYS A 52 2.85 5.67 -4.31
C LYS A 52 1.77 4.80 -3.68
N MET A 53 1.16 3.89 -4.45
CA MET A 53 0.17 2.96 -3.92
C MET A 53 0.80 2.07 -2.85
N ARG A 54 1.99 1.52 -3.13
CA ARG A 54 2.72 0.68 -2.18
C ARG A 54 3.05 1.45 -0.89
N LEU A 55 3.49 2.70 -1.03
CA LEU A 55 3.78 3.55 0.13
C LEU A 55 2.50 3.87 0.92
N ALA A 56 1.38 4.09 0.25
CA ALA A 56 0.11 4.32 0.93
C ALA A 56 -0.29 3.14 1.80
N PHE A 57 -0.18 1.90 1.29
CA PHE A 57 -0.45 0.71 2.09
C PHE A 57 0.52 0.60 3.27
N CYS A 58 1.79 0.92 3.05
CA CYS A 58 2.79 0.96 4.10
C CYS A 58 2.38 1.92 5.22
N CYS A 59 1.95 3.12 4.86
CA CYS A 59 1.50 4.14 5.82
C CYS A 59 0.28 3.67 6.61
N LEU A 60 -0.66 3.02 5.96
CA LEU A 60 -1.83 2.47 6.65
C LEU A 60 -1.45 1.39 7.65
N MET A 61 -0.46 0.57 7.32
CA MET A 61 0.07 -0.43 8.26
C MET A 61 0.77 0.21 9.45
N ILE A 62 1.51 1.29 9.23
CA ILE A 62 2.18 2.02 10.29
C ILE A 62 1.16 2.63 11.25
N SER A 63 0.11 3.23 10.73
CA SER A 63 -0.92 3.86 11.55
C SER A 63 -1.82 2.84 12.24
N ASN A 64 -1.91 1.64 11.70
CA ASN A 64 -2.87 0.60 12.11
C ASN A 64 -4.32 1.12 12.14
N ASN A 65 -4.60 2.11 11.32
CA ASN A 65 -5.92 2.73 11.21
C ASN A 65 -6.45 2.48 9.80
N MET A 66 -6.80 1.22 9.55
CA MET A 66 -7.27 0.79 8.24
C MET A 66 -8.70 1.28 8.01
N PRO A 67 -9.04 1.72 6.81
CA PRO A 67 -10.42 2.08 6.49
C PRO A 67 -11.33 0.85 6.54
N ASP A 68 -12.63 1.09 6.68
CA ASP A 68 -13.60 -0.02 6.67
C ASP A 68 -13.77 -0.63 5.28
N MET A 69 -13.40 0.12 4.24
CA MET A 69 -13.55 -0.32 2.87
C MET A 69 -12.41 0.22 1.99
N PHE A 70 -11.90 -0.64 1.11
CA PHE A 70 -11.00 -0.26 0.04
C PHE A 70 -11.70 -0.34 -1.30
N ILE A 71 -11.47 0.68 -2.13
CA ILE A 71 -11.87 0.67 -3.53
C ILE A 71 -10.60 0.67 -4.36
N LEU A 72 -10.40 -0.41 -5.12
CA LEU A 72 -9.19 -0.62 -5.92
C LEU A 72 -9.57 -0.62 -7.40
N ASP A 73 -9.07 0.36 -8.14
CA ASP A 73 -9.33 0.49 -9.56
C ASP A 73 -8.06 0.18 -10.33
N GLU A 74 -8.03 -1.00 -10.96
CA GLU A 74 -6.88 -1.51 -11.71
C GLU A 74 -5.59 -1.43 -10.89
N PRO A 75 -5.58 -2.00 -9.67
CA PRO A 75 -4.46 -1.80 -8.74
C PRO A 75 -3.15 -2.43 -9.18
N THR A 76 -3.19 -3.41 -10.09
CA THR A 76 -1.98 -4.09 -10.56
C THR A 76 -1.41 -3.49 -11.84
N ASN A 77 -2.08 -2.48 -12.42
CA ASN A 77 -1.60 -1.84 -13.63
C ASN A 77 -0.24 -1.18 -13.40
N ASN A 78 0.71 -1.49 -14.28
CA ASN A 78 2.06 -0.92 -14.24
C ASN A 78 2.83 -1.21 -12.96
N LEU A 79 2.46 -2.26 -12.22
CA LEU A 79 3.21 -2.71 -11.06
C LEU A 79 4.12 -3.86 -11.42
N ASP A 80 5.28 -3.91 -10.78
CA ASP A 80 6.16 -5.07 -10.86
C ASP A 80 5.59 -6.22 -10.01
N ILE A 81 6.12 -7.42 -10.23
CA ILE A 81 5.64 -8.62 -9.56
C ILE A 81 5.77 -8.52 -8.04
N GLU A 82 6.88 -7.96 -7.55
CA GLU A 82 7.11 -7.84 -6.13
C GLU A 82 6.10 -6.92 -5.46
N SER A 83 5.77 -5.80 -6.10
CA SER A 83 4.75 -4.88 -5.59
C SER A 83 3.38 -5.51 -5.58
N ILE A 84 3.04 -6.27 -6.63
CA ILE A 84 1.76 -7.00 -6.71
C ILE A 84 1.65 -7.98 -5.55
N GLU A 85 2.70 -8.74 -5.27
CA GLU A 85 2.70 -9.71 -4.17
C GLU A 85 2.47 -9.06 -2.82
N ILE A 86 3.12 -7.93 -2.57
CA ILE A 86 2.98 -7.21 -1.30
C ILE A 86 1.58 -6.64 -1.13
N ILE A 87 1.04 -6.00 -2.17
CA ILE A 87 -0.30 -5.44 -2.14
C ILE A 87 -1.33 -6.56 -1.97
N THR A 88 -1.17 -7.66 -2.68
CA THR A 88 -2.04 -8.83 -2.58
C THR A 88 -2.06 -9.38 -1.16
N ALA A 89 -0.89 -9.55 -0.55
CA ALA A 89 -0.79 -10.06 0.81
C ALA A 89 -1.46 -9.11 1.81
N THR A 90 -1.26 -7.80 1.66
CA THR A 90 -1.87 -6.80 2.54
C THR A 90 -3.40 -6.85 2.44
N ILE A 91 -3.94 -6.94 1.22
CA ILE A 91 -5.39 -7.01 1.01
C ILE A 91 -5.96 -8.32 1.54
N ARG A 92 -5.23 -9.42 1.36
CA ARG A 92 -5.67 -10.74 1.85
C ARG A 92 -5.86 -10.75 3.36
N ASP A 93 -4.99 -10.07 4.09
CA ASP A 93 -5.06 -9.99 5.54
C ASP A 93 -6.04 -8.94 6.05
N TYR A 94 -6.57 -8.12 5.14
CA TYR A 94 -7.52 -7.08 5.48
C TYR A 94 -8.89 -7.69 5.77
N THR A 95 -9.52 -7.26 6.86
CA THR A 95 -10.80 -7.82 7.31
C THR A 95 -12.03 -7.02 6.89
N GLY A 96 -11.83 -5.86 6.28
CA GLY A 96 -12.93 -5.02 5.80
C GLY A 96 -13.44 -5.43 4.43
N THR A 97 -14.15 -4.51 3.80
CA THR A 97 -14.73 -4.71 2.47
C THR A 97 -13.77 -4.21 1.39
N VAL A 98 -13.61 -4.99 0.34
CA VAL A 98 -12.81 -4.60 -0.81
C VAL A 98 -13.69 -4.59 -2.05
N ILE A 99 -13.69 -3.48 -2.79
CA ILE A 99 -14.29 -3.38 -4.11
C ILE A 99 -13.14 -3.28 -5.09
N ALA A 100 -12.99 -4.29 -5.94
CA ALA A 100 -11.88 -4.34 -6.90
C ALA A 100 -12.41 -4.30 -8.33
N ILE A 101 -11.86 -3.37 -9.11
CA ILE A 101 -12.13 -3.26 -10.55
C ILE A 101 -10.83 -3.62 -11.25
N SER A 102 -10.79 -4.77 -11.92
CA SER A 102 -9.56 -5.23 -12.53
C SER A 102 -9.85 -6.21 -13.67
N HIS A 103 -9.00 -6.18 -14.69
CA HIS A 103 -8.97 -7.20 -15.73
C HIS A 103 -8.01 -8.34 -15.36
N ASP A 104 -7.27 -8.19 -14.28
CA ASP A 104 -6.31 -9.19 -13.81
C ASP A 104 -7.03 -10.24 -12.98
N LYS A 105 -7.39 -11.35 -13.62
CA LYS A 105 -8.14 -12.44 -12.97
C LYS A 105 -7.31 -13.14 -11.91
N GLU A 106 -5.99 -13.22 -12.09
CA GLU A 106 -5.10 -13.79 -11.10
C GLU A 106 -5.12 -12.98 -9.81
N PHE A 107 -5.03 -11.66 -9.94
CA PHE A 107 -5.10 -10.76 -8.80
C PHE A 107 -6.42 -10.92 -8.05
N LEU A 108 -7.55 -10.90 -8.77
CA LEU A 108 -8.87 -11.02 -8.17
C LEU A 108 -9.03 -12.34 -7.41
N LYS A 109 -8.44 -13.41 -7.94
CA LYS A 109 -8.47 -14.72 -7.32
C LYS A 109 -7.59 -14.75 -6.06
N GLU A 110 -6.41 -14.15 -6.13
CA GLU A 110 -5.43 -14.21 -5.05
C GLU A 110 -5.80 -13.37 -3.84
N ILE A 111 -6.52 -12.27 -3.99
CA ILE A 111 -6.93 -11.45 -2.86
C ILE A 111 -7.92 -12.19 -1.96
N ASN A 112 -8.62 -13.19 -2.47
CA ASN A 112 -9.44 -14.11 -1.69
C ASN A 112 -10.27 -13.44 -0.59
N CYS A 113 -10.85 -12.28 -0.91
CA CYS A 113 -11.66 -11.54 0.04
C CYS A 113 -13.04 -12.15 0.18
N LYS A 114 -13.53 -12.23 1.43
CA LYS A 114 -14.88 -12.74 1.71
C LYS A 114 -15.97 -11.75 1.32
N SER A 115 -15.62 -10.48 1.21
CA SER A 115 -16.58 -9.40 0.98
C SER A 115 -16.08 -8.47 -0.12
N TRP A 116 -15.93 -8.99 -1.33
CA TRP A 116 -15.51 -8.17 -2.46
C TRP A 116 -16.54 -8.26 -3.57
N VAL A 117 -16.59 -7.22 -4.38
CA VAL A 117 -17.45 -7.14 -5.55
C VAL A 117 -16.59 -6.97 -6.78
N LYS A 118 -16.77 -7.86 -7.76
CA LYS A 118 -16.08 -7.76 -9.04
C LYS A 118 -16.91 -6.93 -9.99
N LEU A 119 -16.35 -5.81 -10.46
CA LEU A 119 -16.97 -4.99 -11.48
C LEU A 119 -16.24 -5.20 -12.79
N GLU A 120 -16.98 -5.41 -13.85
CA GLU A 120 -16.42 -5.57 -15.19
C GLU A 120 -16.54 -4.26 -15.95
N ARG A 121 -15.51 -3.95 -16.72
CA ARG A 121 -15.50 -2.79 -17.60
C ARG A 121 -15.73 -3.17 -19.03
#